data_e25d89826c6479ea227070a8e74c6f0f
#
_entry.id   e25d89826c6479ea227070a8e74c6f0f
#
_cell.length_a   1.000
_cell.length_b   1.000
_cell.length_c   1.000
_cell.angle_alpha   90.00
_cell.angle_beta   90.00
_cell.angle_gamma   90.00
#
_symmetry.space_group_name_H-M   'P 1'
#
loop_
_entity.id
_entity.type
_entity.pdbx_description
1 polymer ?
#
loop_
_entity_poly.entity_id
_entity_poly.type
_entity_poly.pdbx_seq_one_letter_code
_entity_poly.pdbx_strand_id
1 'polypeptide(L)'
;MDAATDGAPQAAPRRDERELVEALRRGDEDAFMRLMTMYYSAMKRLALMYVPNAAVADDVIQETWVGVLEGINRFQGRSSLKTWIFRILLNVAMTRGQRESRSVPFSALPQTQANADEPAVDLDRFLPPDHPQRPHHWASLPHSWEHIPEDRLLSGETRERIRAAIEMLPTQQRQVIVLRDVEGWPADEVCNALAISETNQRVLLHRARSKVRRALERYLDEE
;
A
#
# COMPACT_ATOMS: atom_id res chain seq x y z
N MET A 1 3.33 39.45 -3.34
CA MET A 1 2.85 38.68 -4.52
C MET A 1 2.66 37.26 -4.04
N ASP A 2 1.44 37.04 -3.50
CA ASP A 2 1.07 35.82 -2.76
C ASP A 2 0.88 34.65 -3.71
N ALA A 3 1.67 33.60 -3.48
CA ALA A 3 1.43 32.29 -4.12
C ALA A 3 0.33 31.57 -3.34
N ALA A 4 -0.90 31.63 -3.86
CA ALA A 4 -2.02 30.86 -3.37
C ALA A 4 -1.70 29.37 -3.54
N THR A 5 -1.59 28.67 -2.42
CA THR A 5 -1.57 27.21 -2.36
C THR A 5 -2.97 26.72 -2.71
N ASP A 6 -3.14 26.27 -3.95
CA ASP A 6 -4.36 25.67 -4.45
C ASP A 6 -4.52 24.28 -3.81
N GLY A 7 -5.21 24.25 -2.69
CA GLY A 7 -5.62 23.03 -2.01
C GLY A 7 -6.80 22.42 -2.75
N ALA A 8 -6.59 21.27 -3.40
CA ALA A 8 -7.67 20.50 -3.99
C ALA A 8 -8.80 20.28 -2.98
N PRO A 9 -10.10 20.39 -3.38
CA PRO A 9 -11.23 20.27 -2.47
C PRO A 9 -11.28 18.85 -1.88
N GLN A 10 -11.04 18.76 -0.59
CA GLN A 10 -11.23 17.52 0.18
C GLN A 10 -12.71 17.16 0.10
N ALA A 11 -13.01 15.98 -0.42
CA ALA A 11 -14.39 15.50 -0.51
C ALA A 11 -15.01 15.48 0.89
N ALA A 12 -16.09 16.22 1.06
CA ALA A 12 -16.84 16.25 2.32
C ALA A 12 -17.27 14.82 2.69
N PRO A 13 -17.16 14.40 3.98
CA PRO A 13 -17.54 13.07 4.41
C PRO A 13 -18.99 12.78 4.02
N ARG A 14 -19.23 11.59 3.45
CA ARG A 14 -20.56 11.15 3.04
C ARG A 14 -21.49 11.15 4.26
N ARG A 15 -22.79 11.35 4.04
CA ARG A 15 -23.81 11.43 5.12
C ARG A 15 -23.70 10.24 6.08
N ASP A 16 -23.58 9.04 5.53
CA ASP A 16 -23.44 7.79 6.27
C ASP A 16 -22.17 7.76 7.16
N GLU A 17 -21.08 8.38 6.72
CA GLU A 17 -19.83 8.46 7.49
C GLU A 17 -19.96 9.40 8.69
N ARG A 18 -20.68 10.51 8.54
CA ARG A 18 -20.95 11.42 9.67
C ARG A 18 -21.81 10.76 10.73
N GLU A 19 -22.85 10.04 10.31
CA GLU A 19 -23.74 9.29 11.22
C GLU A 19 -22.94 8.22 11.99
N LEU A 20 -22.03 7.53 11.29
CA LEU A 20 -21.12 6.54 11.90
C LEU A 20 -20.19 7.20 12.94
N VAL A 21 -19.56 8.32 12.61
CA VAL A 21 -18.69 9.06 13.53
C VAL A 21 -19.47 9.49 14.79
N GLU A 22 -20.69 9.99 14.63
CA GLU A 22 -21.53 10.37 15.78
C GLU A 22 -21.98 9.17 16.62
N ALA A 23 -22.23 8.01 15.98
CA ALA A 23 -22.50 6.76 16.71
C ALA A 23 -21.29 6.33 17.55
N LEU A 24 -20.09 6.35 16.95
CA LEU A 24 -18.85 6.03 17.66
C LEU A 24 -18.57 6.99 18.83
N ARG A 25 -18.84 8.30 18.67
CA ARG A 25 -18.69 9.30 19.73
C ARG A 25 -19.64 9.06 20.92
N ARG A 26 -20.83 8.51 20.64
CA ARG A 26 -21.79 8.13 21.69
C ARG A 26 -21.47 6.80 22.36
N GLY A 27 -20.43 6.09 21.90
CA GLY A 27 -20.06 4.78 22.42
C GLY A 27 -20.97 3.65 21.91
N ASP A 28 -21.54 3.77 20.71
CA ASP A 28 -22.35 2.72 20.10
C ASP A 28 -21.50 1.50 19.78
N GLU A 29 -21.68 0.44 20.58
CA GLU A 29 -20.90 -0.81 20.48
C GLU A 29 -21.16 -1.54 19.16
N ASP A 30 -22.40 -1.54 18.65
CA ASP A 30 -22.75 -2.21 17.39
C ASP A 30 -22.09 -1.50 16.19
N ALA A 31 -22.05 -0.18 16.21
CA ALA A 31 -21.34 0.60 15.18
C ALA A 31 -19.86 0.31 15.22
N PHE A 32 -19.26 0.20 16.41
CA PHE A 32 -17.86 -0.13 16.58
C PHE A 32 -17.52 -1.55 16.13
N MET A 33 -18.33 -2.54 16.52
CA MET A 33 -18.14 -3.94 16.10
C MET A 33 -18.25 -4.12 14.59
N ARG A 34 -19.20 -3.46 13.94
CA ARG A 34 -19.30 -3.45 12.47
C ARG A 34 -18.05 -2.89 11.81
N LEU A 35 -17.53 -1.79 12.34
CA LEU A 35 -16.32 -1.15 11.82
C LEU A 35 -15.10 -2.05 11.99
N MET A 36 -14.93 -2.66 13.15
CA MET A 36 -13.87 -3.64 13.41
C MET A 36 -13.91 -4.80 12.42
N THR A 37 -15.07 -5.42 12.25
CA THR A 37 -15.26 -6.55 11.34
C THR A 37 -14.95 -6.17 9.89
N MET A 38 -15.39 -4.98 9.47
CA MET A 38 -15.19 -4.46 8.11
C MET A 38 -13.70 -4.26 7.79
N TYR A 39 -12.91 -3.76 8.73
CA TYR A 39 -11.52 -3.37 8.45
C TYR A 39 -10.47 -4.38 8.89
N TYR A 40 -10.82 -5.38 9.72
CA TYR A 40 -9.87 -6.32 10.29
C TYR A 40 -8.93 -6.95 9.27
N SER A 41 -9.45 -7.51 8.17
CA SER A 41 -8.66 -8.19 7.15
C SER A 41 -7.67 -7.26 6.44
N ALA A 42 -8.11 -6.03 6.12
CA ALA A 42 -7.25 -5.02 5.50
C ALA A 42 -6.19 -4.51 6.49
N MET A 43 -6.57 -4.27 7.74
CA MET A 43 -5.64 -3.88 8.81
C MET A 43 -4.57 -4.95 9.04
N LYS A 44 -4.97 -6.23 9.07
CA LYS A 44 -4.03 -7.35 9.26
C LYS A 44 -3.02 -7.46 8.14
N ARG A 45 -3.47 -7.34 6.88
CA ARG A 45 -2.55 -7.32 5.73
C ARG A 45 -1.52 -6.20 5.81
N LEU A 46 -1.96 -5.00 6.18
CA LEU A 46 -1.06 -3.84 6.30
C LEU A 46 -0.12 -3.96 7.50
N ALA A 47 -0.62 -4.41 8.67
CA ALA A 47 0.21 -4.61 9.85
C ALA A 47 1.34 -5.61 9.58
N LEU A 48 1.05 -6.73 8.92
CA LEU A 48 2.02 -7.77 8.57
C LEU A 48 3.16 -7.29 7.64
N MET A 49 3.05 -6.10 7.03
CA MET A 49 4.17 -5.52 6.29
C MET A 49 5.27 -4.96 7.20
N TYR A 50 4.98 -4.76 8.47
CA TYR A 50 5.87 -4.11 9.43
C TYR A 50 6.30 -5.02 10.57
N VAL A 51 5.49 -6.05 10.88
CA VAL A 51 5.71 -6.93 12.02
C VAL A 51 5.87 -8.40 11.59
N PRO A 52 6.60 -9.22 12.37
CA PRO A 52 7.09 -10.52 11.90
C PRO A 52 6.02 -11.61 11.83
N ASN A 53 4.91 -11.49 12.55
CA ASN A 53 3.92 -12.56 12.64
C ASN A 53 2.51 -12.06 12.94
N ALA A 54 1.55 -12.97 12.80
CA ALA A 54 0.13 -12.66 12.94
C ALA A 54 -0.27 -12.23 14.37
N ALA A 55 0.38 -12.78 15.39
CA ALA A 55 0.07 -12.42 16.78
C ALA A 55 0.43 -10.97 17.07
N VAL A 56 1.63 -10.54 16.65
CA VAL A 56 2.04 -9.13 16.79
C VAL A 56 1.20 -8.21 15.92
N ALA A 57 0.75 -8.66 14.74
CA ALA A 57 -0.19 -7.89 13.92
C ALA A 57 -1.55 -7.70 14.63
N ASP A 58 -2.03 -8.70 15.32
CA ASP A 58 -3.28 -8.60 16.09
C ASP A 58 -3.11 -7.64 17.29
N ASP A 59 -1.97 -7.63 17.96
CA ASP A 59 -1.65 -6.64 19.00
C ASP A 59 -1.66 -5.20 18.43
N VAL A 60 -1.04 -5.00 17.27
CA VAL A 60 -1.05 -3.70 16.56
C VAL A 60 -2.47 -3.25 16.23
N ILE A 61 -3.33 -4.17 15.79
CA ILE A 61 -4.73 -3.87 15.48
C ILE A 61 -5.48 -3.48 16.77
N GLN A 62 -5.27 -4.20 17.86
CA GLN A 62 -5.90 -3.86 19.14
C GLN A 62 -5.46 -2.48 19.64
N GLU A 63 -4.14 -2.19 19.62
CA GLU A 63 -3.60 -0.88 19.99
C GLU A 63 -4.16 0.23 19.10
N THR A 64 -4.35 -0.05 17.80
CA THR A 64 -4.98 0.88 16.86
C THR A 64 -6.41 1.21 17.28
N TRP A 65 -7.21 0.21 17.64
CA TRP A 65 -8.59 0.42 18.06
C TRP A 65 -8.69 1.20 19.38
N VAL A 66 -7.77 0.99 20.31
CA VAL A 66 -7.66 1.84 21.51
C VAL A 66 -7.40 3.29 21.10
N GLY A 67 -6.44 3.53 20.20
CA GLY A 67 -6.16 4.87 19.69
C GLY A 67 -7.35 5.51 18.94
N VAL A 68 -8.17 4.70 18.25
CA VAL A 68 -9.40 5.18 17.60
C VAL A 68 -10.42 5.63 18.64
N LEU A 69 -10.67 4.82 19.68
CA LEU A 69 -11.61 5.16 20.77
C LEU A 69 -11.19 6.43 21.51
N GLU A 70 -9.91 6.59 21.82
CA GLU A 70 -9.38 7.77 22.49
C GLU A 70 -9.41 9.03 21.59
N GLY A 71 -9.26 8.83 20.28
CA GLY A 71 -9.13 9.91 19.31
C GLY A 71 -10.42 10.34 18.64
N ILE A 72 -11.51 9.53 18.64
CA ILE A 72 -12.72 9.77 17.84
C ILE A 72 -13.40 11.10 18.15
N ASN A 73 -13.35 11.53 19.41
CA ASN A 73 -13.91 12.83 19.83
C ASN A 73 -13.16 14.03 19.23
N ARG A 74 -11.89 13.84 18.84
CA ARG A 74 -11.04 14.86 18.22
C ARG A 74 -10.98 14.74 16.69
N PHE A 75 -11.62 13.73 16.11
CA PHE A 75 -11.69 13.57 14.66
C PHE A 75 -12.48 14.72 14.02
N GLN A 76 -11.84 15.44 13.10
CA GLN A 76 -12.39 16.66 12.50
C GLN A 76 -12.93 16.47 11.07
N GLY A 77 -12.89 15.24 10.53
CA GLY A 77 -13.35 14.97 9.16
C GLY A 77 -12.50 15.60 8.05
N ARG A 78 -11.22 15.89 8.34
CA ARG A 78 -10.25 16.40 7.32
C ARG A 78 -9.82 15.33 6.31
N SER A 79 -10.10 14.08 6.59
CA SER A 79 -9.94 12.92 5.71
C SER A 79 -11.11 11.99 5.96
N SER A 80 -11.27 10.93 5.15
CA SER A 80 -12.25 9.89 5.48
C SER A 80 -11.92 9.23 6.82
N LEU A 81 -12.95 8.73 7.52
CA LEU A 81 -12.77 7.97 8.77
C LEU A 81 -11.85 6.77 8.55
N LYS A 82 -12.00 6.09 7.41
CA LYS A 82 -11.14 4.99 6.98
C LYS A 82 -9.67 5.43 6.94
N THR A 83 -9.35 6.48 6.21
CA THR A 83 -7.97 7.01 6.08
C THR A 83 -7.40 7.37 7.44
N TRP A 84 -8.19 7.99 8.32
CA TRP A 84 -7.75 8.36 9.67
C TRP A 84 -7.43 7.13 10.53
N ILE A 85 -8.28 6.10 10.53
CA ILE A 85 -8.03 4.83 11.25
C ILE A 85 -6.76 4.15 10.75
N PHE A 86 -6.62 4.03 9.43
CA PHE A 86 -5.46 3.37 8.84
C PHE A 86 -4.16 4.15 9.03
N ARG A 87 -4.22 5.46 9.15
CA ARG A 87 -3.05 6.28 9.53
C ARG A 87 -2.61 5.96 10.97
N ILE A 88 -3.54 5.77 11.89
CA ILE A 88 -3.22 5.30 13.25
C ILE A 88 -2.56 3.93 13.18
N LEU A 89 -3.15 2.98 12.45
CA LEU A 89 -2.60 1.64 12.25
C LEU A 89 -1.15 1.67 11.75
N LEU A 90 -0.90 2.43 10.69
CA LEU A 90 0.43 2.53 10.09
C LEU A 90 1.46 3.10 11.09
N ASN A 91 1.08 4.11 11.86
CA ASN A 91 1.96 4.69 12.88
C ASN A 91 2.28 3.67 13.99
N VAL A 92 1.29 2.94 14.48
CA VAL A 92 1.47 1.88 15.50
C VAL A 92 2.35 0.76 14.94
N ALA A 93 2.03 0.25 13.74
CA ALA A 93 2.76 -0.81 13.08
C ALA A 93 4.23 -0.45 12.82
N MET A 94 4.50 0.75 12.31
CA MET A 94 5.86 1.25 12.08
C MET A 94 6.65 1.35 13.39
N THR A 95 6.03 1.89 14.43
CA THR A 95 6.65 2.02 15.77
C THR A 95 6.98 0.64 16.36
N ARG A 96 6.05 -0.30 16.23
CA ARG A 96 6.24 -1.67 16.71
C ARG A 96 7.33 -2.40 15.94
N GLY A 97 7.32 -2.35 14.61
CA GLY A 97 8.34 -2.94 13.76
C GLY A 97 9.74 -2.39 14.02
N GLN A 98 9.89 -1.08 14.28
CA GLN A 98 11.16 -0.49 14.68
C GLN A 98 11.66 -0.95 16.04
N ARG A 99 10.78 -1.17 17.00
CA ARG A 99 11.14 -1.71 18.34
C ARG A 99 11.60 -3.15 18.23
N GLU A 100 10.90 -3.96 17.46
CA GLU A 100 11.24 -5.37 17.28
C GLU A 100 12.53 -5.55 16.45
N SER A 101 12.75 -4.73 15.42
CA SER A 101 13.99 -4.74 14.65
C SER A 101 15.22 -4.34 15.49
N ARG A 102 15.06 -3.50 16.51
CA ARG A 102 16.14 -3.18 17.46
C ARG A 102 16.47 -4.32 18.42
N SER A 103 15.56 -5.26 18.62
CA SER A 103 15.77 -6.46 19.43
C SER A 103 16.43 -7.63 18.65
N VAL A 104 16.54 -7.50 17.32
CA VAL A 104 17.23 -8.45 16.44
C VAL A 104 18.60 -7.91 16.08
N PRO A 105 19.70 -8.71 16.11
CA PRO A 105 21.03 -8.23 15.72
C PRO A 105 21.02 -7.62 14.32
N PHE A 106 21.68 -6.48 14.17
CA PHE A 106 21.74 -5.64 12.95
C PHE A 106 22.12 -6.40 11.67
N SER A 107 22.75 -7.55 11.79
CA SER A 107 23.17 -8.43 10.68
C SER A 107 22.03 -9.20 9.99
N ALA A 108 20.81 -9.18 10.55
CA ALA A 108 19.67 -9.97 10.03
C ALA A 108 18.61 -9.14 9.31
N LEU A 109 18.76 -7.82 9.21
CA LEU A 109 17.78 -6.94 8.57
C LEU A 109 18.13 -6.76 7.08
N PRO A 110 17.24 -7.10 6.14
CA PRO A 110 17.38 -6.65 4.77
C PRO A 110 17.21 -5.13 4.74
N GLN A 111 18.28 -4.39 4.56
CA GLN A 111 18.24 -2.95 4.31
C GLN A 111 17.72 -2.72 2.90
N THR A 112 16.40 -2.69 2.76
CA THR A 112 15.76 -2.30 1.50
C THR A 112 15.15 -0.91 1.66
N GLN A 113 16.00 0.11 1.82
CA GLN A 113 15.59 1.45 1.47
C GLN A 113 15.52 1.48 -0.06
N ALA A 114 14.33 1.71 -0.61
CA ALA A 114 14.17 1.96 -2.03
C ALA A 114 14.99 3.21 -2.37
N ASN A 115 16.07 3.03 -3.13
CA ASN A 115 16.87 4.13 -3.64
C ASN A 115 15.96 5.04 -4.47
N ALA A 116 15.99 6.35 -4.19
CA ALA A 116 15.27 7.34 -4.98
C ALA A 116 15.64 7.29 -6.48
N ASP A 117 16.83 6.78 -6.78
CA ASP A 117 17.40 6.64 -8.13
C ASP A 117 17.07 5.30 -8.82
N GLU A 118 16.25 4.42 -8.21
CA GLU A 118 15.87 3.17 -8.87
C GLU A 118 14.97 3.48 -10.08
N PRO A 119 15.33 3.02 -11.30
CA PRO A 119 14.52 3.27 -12.49
C PRO A 119 13.13 2.66 -12.35
N ALA A 120 12.12 3.34 -12.90
CA ALA A 120 10.72 2.88 -12.85
C ALA A 120 10.48 1.57 -13.62
N VAL A 121 11.33 1.30 -14.61
CA VAL A 121 11.35 0.08 -15.42
C VAL A 121 12.78 -0.43 -15.45
N ASP A 122 12.96 -1.74 -15.40
CA ASP A 122 14.29 -2.36 -15.43
C ASP A 122 15.07 -1.95 -16.69
N LEU A 123 16.31 -1.51 -16.49
CA LEU A 123 17.17 -1.02 -17.57
C LEU A 123 17.49 -2.09 -18.61
N ASP A 124 17.45 -3.38 -18.23
CA ASP A 124 17.67 -4.53 -19.14
C ASP A 124 16.57 -4.69 -20.20
N ARG A 125 15.43 -3.99 -20.04
CA ARG A 125 14.37 -3.89 -21.07
C ARG A 125 14.68 -2.89 -22.16
N PHE A 126 15.74 -2.10 -22.01
CA PHE A 126 16.16 -1.10 -22.99
C PHE A 126 17.49 -1.48 -23.62
N LEU A 127 17.66 -1.16 -24.89
CA LEU A 127 18.96 -1.26 -25.54
C LEU A 127 19.94 -0.30 -24.87
N PRO A 128 21.20 -0.71 -24.72
CA PRO A 128 22.19 0.11 -24.02
C PRO A 128 22.40 1.47 -24.70
N PRO A 129 22.89 2.48 -23.96
CA PRO A 129 23.08 3.85 -24.46
C PRO A 129 24.01 3.94 -25.68
N ASP A 130 24.93 2.99 -25.82
CA ASP A 130 25.92 2.87 -26.90
C ASP A 130 25.45 2.01 -28.07
N HIS A 131 24.18 1.58 -28.09
CA HIS A 131 23.63 0.78 -29.19
C HIS A 131 23.66 1.57 -30.51
N PRO A 132 24.28 1.05 -31.61
CA PRO A 132 24.67 1.82 -32.78
C PRO A 132 23.50 2.40 -33.57
N GLN A 133 22.29 1.83 -33.46
CA GLN A 133 21.14 2.27 -34.28
C GLN A 133 19.96 2.78 -33.44
N ARG A 134 19.78 2.32 -32.19
CA ARG A 134 18.60 2.60 -31.39
C ARG A 134 18.93 2.68 -29.90
N PRO A 135 19.74 3.66 -29.46
CA PRO A 135 20.03 3.82 -28.03
C PRO A 135 18.74 4.08 -27.24
N HIS A 136 18.64 3.49 -26.05
CA HIS A 136 17.49 3.61 -25.14
C HIS A 136 16.12 3.14 -25.68
N HIS A 137 16.07 2.46 -26.82
CA HIS A 137 14.83 1.84 -27.31
C HIS A 137 14.54 0.54 -26.54
N TRP A 138 13.28 0.10 -26.57
CA TRP A 138 12.89 -1.17 -25.98
C TRP A 138 13.66 -2.33 -26.62
N ALA A 139 14.40 -3.08 -25.79
CA ALA A 139 15.00 -4.34 -26.18
C ALA A 139 13.97 -5.46 -26.13
N SER A 140 13.10 -5.43 -25.12
CA SER A 140 11.95 -6.33 -24.99
C SER A 140 10.70 -5.54 -24.60
N LEU A 141 9.68 -5.58 -25.46
CA LEU A 141 8.37 -5.02 -25.12
C LEU A 141 7.71 -5.90 -24.04
N PRO A 142 6.88 -5.29 -23.16
CA PRO A 142 6.03 -6.07 -22.29
C PRO A 142 5.17 -7.05 -23.08
N HIS A 143 5.07 -8.30 -22.64
CA HIS A 143 4.24 -9.30 -23.29
C HIS A 143 2.78 -8.83 -23.36
N SER A 144 2.13 -9.06 -24.52
CA SER A 144 0.67 -8.94 -24.63
C SER A 144 0.02 -10.15 -23.99
N TRP A 145 -0.92 -9.91 -23.07
CA TRP A 145 -1.68 -10.97 -22.42
C TRP A 145 -2.97 -11.36 -23.16
N GLU A 146 -3.16 -10.83 -24.37
CA GLU A 146 -4.34 -11.09 -25.19
C GLU A 146 -4.53 -12.56 -25.56
N HIS A 147 -3.46 -13.35 -25.53
CA HIS A 147 -3.48 -14.78 -25.85
C HIS A 147 -3.56 -15.68 -24.62
N ILE A 148 -3.58 -15.12 -23.40
CA ILE A 148 -3.66 -15.91 -22.17
C ILE A 148 -5.13 -16.14 -21.83
N PRO A 149 -5.59 -17.40 -21.67
CA PRO A 149 -6.94 -17.68 -21.27
C PRO A 149 -7.32 -16.98 -19.95
N GLU A 150 -8.51 -16.41 -19.89
CA GLU A 150 -8.99 -15.68 -18.69
C GLU A 150 -8.98 -16.58 -17.45
N ASP A 151 -9.37 -17.85 -17.61
CA ASP A 151 -9.35 -18.84 -16.52
C ASP A 151 -7.96 -19.01 -15.91
N ARG A 152 -6.92 -18.92 -16.71
CA ARG A 152 -5.53 -18.98 -16.22
C ARG A 152 -5.14 -17.74 -15.45
N LEU A 153 -5.49 -16.56 -15.94
CA LEU A 153 -5.26 -15.29 -15.24
C LEU A 153 -6.01 -15.22 -13.91
N LEU A 154 -7.19 -15.83 -13.84
CA LEU A 154 -8.02 -15.88 -12.64
C LEU A 154 -7.71 -17.08 -11.73
N SER A 155 -6.77 -17.96 -12.12
CA SER A 155 -6.42 -19.16 -11.35
C SER A 155 -5.94 -18.83 -9.94
N GLY A 156 -6.10 -19.77 -9.02
CA GLY A 156 -5.57 -19.67 -7.66
C GLY A 156 -4.05 -19.50 -7.65
N GLU A 157 -3.36 -20.21 -8.54
CA GLU A 157 -1.91 -20.18 -8.68
C GLU A 157 -1.42 -18.80 -9.13
N THR A 158 -2.02 -18.21 -10.16
CA THR A 158 -1.67 -16.84 -10.58
C THR A 158 -1.86 -15.83 -9.45
N ARG A 159 -2.93 -15.96 -8.65
CA ARG A 159 -3.14 -15.11 -7.47
C ARG A 159 -2.05 -15.27 -6.41
N GLU A 160 -1.59 -16.50 -6.20
CA GLU A 160 -0.48 -16.76 -5.26
C GLU A 160 0.84 -16.19 -5.78
N ARG A 161 1.11 -16.30 -7.08
CA ARG A 161 2.29 -15.68 -7.71
C ARG A 161 2.26 -14.15 -7.58
N ILE A 162 1.11 -13.51 -7.82
CA ILE A 162 0.93 -12.07 -7.59
C ILE A 162 1.22 -11.71 -6.13
N ARG A 163 0.67 -12.47 -5.18
CA ARG A 163 0.87 -12.23 -3.76
C ARG A 163 2.35 -12.34 -3.38
N ALA A 164 3.01 -13.41 -3.80
CA ALA A 164 4.44 -13.60 -3.58
C ALA A 164 5.28 -12.48 -4.20
N ALA A 165 4.95 -12.05 -5.42
CA ALA A 165 5.64 -10.92 -6.06
C ALA A 165 5.46 -9.60 -5.29
N ILE A 166 4.26 -9.35 -4.76
CA ILE A 166 3.99 -8.17 -3.91
C ILE A 166 4.79 -8.25 -2.60
N GLU A 167 4.92 -9.42 -1.99
CA GLU A 167 5.69 -9.61 -0.75
C GLU A 167 7.18 -9.32 -0.93
N MET A 168 7.71 -9.57 -2.11
CA MET A 168 9.12 -9.30 -2.45
C MET A 168 9.40 -7.81 -2.77
N LEU A 169 8.39 -6.96 -2.87
CA LEU A 169 8.58 -5.55 -3.14
C LEU A 169 9.21 -4.81 -1.94
N PRO A 170 10.01 -3.75 -2.20
CA PRO A 170 10.40 -2.81 -1.15
C PRO A 170 9.17 -2.26 -0.43
N THR A 171 9.30 -2.01 0.88
CA THR A 171 8.18 -1.68 1.77
C THR A 171 7.28 -0.57 1.22
N GLN A 172 7.85 0.55 0.76
CA GLN A 172 7.05 1.66 0.23
C GLN A 172 6.28 1.30 -1.05
N GLN A 173 6.89 0.54 -1.96
CA GLN A 173 6.24 0.06 -3.19
C GLN A 173 5.11 -0.90 -2.84
N ARG A 174 5.34 -1.83 -1.89
CA ARG A 174 4.35 -2.78 -1.39
C ARG A 174 3.16 -2.08 -0.74
N GLN A 175 3.39 -1.08 0.10
CA GLN A 175 2.33 -0.29 0.72
C GLN A 175 1.43 0.38 -0.32
N VAL A 176 2.04 1.06 -1.29
CA VAL A 176 1.30 1.78 -2.31
C VAL A 176 0.48 0.83 -3.19
N ILE A 177 1.05 -0.28 -3.66
CA ILE A 177 0.33 -1.23 -4.52
C ILE A 177 -0.78 -1.94 -3.77
N VAL A 178 -0.57 -2.31 -2.50
CA VAL A 178 -1.62 -2.94 -1.69
C VAL A 178 -2.77 -1.97 -1.45
N LEU A 179 -2.51 -0.74 -1.04
CA LEU A 179 -3.58 0.23 -0.82
C LEU A 179 -4.32 0.59 -2.12
N ARG A 180 -3.59 0.79 -3.23
CA ARG A 180 -4.18 1.21 -4.51
C ARG A 180 -4.89 0.08 -5.26
N ASP A 181 -4.22 -1.06 -5.42
CA ASP A 181 -4.63 -2.11 -6.36
C ASP A 181 -5.33 -3.29 -5.66
N VAL A 182 -4.97 -3.59 -4.41
CA VAL A 182 -5.62 -4.67 -3.65
C VAL A 182 -6.82 -4.13 -2.86
N GLU A 183 -6.66 -2.99 -2.17
CA GLU A 183 -7.70 -2.39 -1.33
C GLU A 183 -8.56 -1.35 -2.06
N GLY A 184 -8.18 -0.98 -3.29
CA GLY A 184 -8.95 -0.06 -4.15
C GLY A 184 -9.04 1.39 -3.66
N TRP A 185 -8.08 1.86 -2.88
CA TRP A 185 -8.11 3.22 -2.33
C TRP A 185 -7.88 4.30 -3.39
N PRO A 186 -8.56 5.45 -3.30
CA PRO A 186 -8.24 6.63 -4.09
C PRO A 186 -6.80 7.11 -3.86
N ALA A 187 -6.21 7.79 -4.85
CA ALA A 187 -4.80 8.22 -4.79
C ALA A 187 -4.54 9.20 -3.66
N ASP A 188 -5.44 10.15 -3.47
CA ASP A 188 -5.40 11.17 -2.42
C ASP A 188 -5.47 10.57 -1.01
N GLU A 189 -6.32 9.55 -0.80
CA GLU A 189 -6.38 8.82 0.47
C GLU A 189 -5.08 8.08 0.77
N VAL A 190 -4.46 7.44 -0.23
CA VAL A 190 -3.16 6.77 -0.08
C VAL A 190 -2.07 7.78 0.26
N CYS A 191 -2.03 8.92 -0.45
CA CYS A 191 -1.09 10.00 -0.15
C CYS A 191 -1.23 10.50 1.29
N ASN A 192 -2.47 10.70 1.75
CA ASN A 192 -2.77 11.11 3.11
C ASN A 192 -2.39 10.06 4.15
N ALA A 193 -2.68 8.77 3.89
CA ALA A 193 -2.38 7.69 4.83
C ALA A 193 -0.88 7.47 4.99
N LEU A 194 -0.12 7.49 3.88
CA LEU A 194 1.32 7.25 3.86
C LEU A 194 2.17 8.52 4.06
N ALA A 195 1.55 9.70 4.13
CA ALA A 195 2.21 11.01 4.21
C ALA A 195 3.22 11.23 3.06
N ILE A 196 2.85 10.88 1.83
CA ILE A 196 3.66 11.02 0.61
C ILE A 196 2.99 11.97 -0.38
N SER A 197 3.79 12.59 -1.28
CA SER A 197 3.26 13.40 -2.36
C SER A 197 2.61 12.55 -3.46
N GLU A 198 1.70 13.14 -4.22
CA GLU A 198 1.03 12.48 -5.35
C GLU A 198 2.05 12.00 -6.41
N THR A 199 3.05 12.83 -6.69
CA THR A 199 4.13 12.45 -7.62
C THR A 199 4.89 11.23 -7.12
N ASN A 200 5.26 11.18 -5.84
CA ASN A 200 5.94 10.02 -5.26
C ASN A 200 5.05 8.78 -5.26
N GLN A 201 3.76 8.93 -4.94
CA GLN A 201 2.80 7.83 -5.01
C GLN A 201 2.72 7.23 -6.42
N ARG A 202 2.64 8.06 -7.47
CA ARG A 202 2.62 7.59 -8.88
C ARG A 202 3.89 6.83 -9.25
N VAL A 203 5.05 7.34 -8.87
CA VAL A 203 6.34 6.69 -9.13
C VAL A 203 6.44 5.35 -8.43
N LEU A 204 6.11 5.29 -7.14
CA LEU A 204 6.14 4.06 -6.35
C LEU A 204 5.17 3.01 -6.91
N LEU A 205 3.95 3.41 -7.28
CA LEU A 205 2.94 2.52 -7.87
C LEU A 205 3.41 1.97 -9.21
N HIS A 206 3.96 2.83 -10.08
CA HIS A 206 4.48 2.42 -11.38
C HIS A 206 5.60 1.39 -11.23
N ARG A 207 6.56 1.64 -10.34
CA ARG A 207 7.66 0.70 -10.05
C ARG A 207 7.15 -0.63 -9.49
N ALA A 208 6.19 -0.58 -8.58
CA ALA A 208 5.57 -1.76 -7.99
C ALA A 208 4.88 -2.63 -9.06
N ARG A 209 4.04 -2.01 -9.89
CA ARG A 209 3.33 -2.69 -10.98
C ARG A 209 4.29 -3.29 -12.01
N SER A 210 5.38 -2.58 -12.35
CA SER A 210 6.40 -3.08 -13.27
C SER A 210 7.07 -4.36 -12.75
N LYS A 211 7.44 -4.38 -11.46
CA LYS A 211 8.06 -5.57 -10.82
C LYS A 211 7.09 -6.75 -10.73
N VAL A 212 5.85 -6.52 -10.33
CA VAL A 212 4.82 -7.57 -10.28
C VAL A 212 4.55 -8.12 -11.68
N ARG A 213 4.41 -7.25 -12.68
CA ARG A 213 4.23 -7.65 -14.06
C ARG A 213 5.38 -8.55 -14.56
N ARG A 214 6.62 -8.17 -14.29
CA ARG A 214 7.80 -8.97 -14.68
C ARG A 214 7.81 -10.35 -14.02
N ALA A 215 7.39 -10.45 -12.75
CA ALA A 215 7.29 -11.74 -12.07
C ALA A 215 6.22 -12.62 -12.72
N LEU A 216 5.10 -12.04 -13.15
CA LEU A 216 4.05 -12.77 -13.86
C LEU A 216 4.46 -13.18 -15.28
N GLU A 217 5.15 -12.31 -16.02
CA GLU A 217 5.68 -12.64 -17.35
C GLU A 217 6.57 -13.89 -17.27
N ARG A 218 7.51 -13.95 -16.34
CA ARG A 218 8.36 -15.12 -16.12
C ARG A 218 7.56 -16.39 -15.84
N TYR A 219 6.59 -16.30 -14.95
CA TYR A 219 5.72 -17.45 -14.63
C TYR A 219 4.91 -17.93 -15.83
N LEU A 220 4.42 -17.02 -16.66
CA LEU A 220 3.60 -17.35 -17.83
C LEU A 220 4.44 -17.87 -19.01
N ASP A 221 5.73 -17.52 -19.08
CA ASP A 221 6.67 -17.94 -20.12
C ASP A 221 7.34 -19.31 -19.80
N GLU A 222 7.37 -19.75 -18.53
CA GLU A 222 8.01 -20.99 -18.08
C GLU A 222 7.19 -22.27 -18.39
N GLU A 223 5.99 -22.16 -18.98
CA GLU A 223 5.14 -23.26 -19.43
C GLU A 223 4.90 -23.23 -20.95
#